data_d1ab0624e44e3c3b7c15c9ff0bbb1860
#
_entry.id   d1ab0624e44e3c3b7c15c9ff0bbb1860
#
_cell.length_a   1.000
_cell.length_b   1.000
_cell.length_c   1.000
_cell.angle_alpha   90.00
_cell.angle_beta   90.00
_cell.angle_gamma   90.00
#
_symmetry.space_group_name_H-M   'P 1'
#
loop_
_entity.id
_entity.type
_entity.pdbx_description
1 polymer ?
#
loop_
_entity_poly.entity_id
_entity_poly.type
_entity_poly.pdbx_seq_one_letter_code
_entity_poly.pdbx_strand_id
1 'polypeptide(L)'
;MRRGVYLIEEVDFRPMNSRKPLEYLTWLTGYKRADQDRDRPELTAGLSIRSRQIDLAGAFYAVGITGHQQFKAVTLWDCHGGWDGGWRQMMDIYAGVDPRLFLSDIDDLRFSAFSRPLGAVPGCPALADLLAEAYAAPFYLFESATVRPGAALDYLAAVREERAPVLAEHGHRCVGLYEVLFCDTEVVTVWGMSLDDHLALQRARDAALGLDDETEPDHRLLDWRKRAREFLDGSWRETLLAPFPGSRLAPVT
;
A
#
# COMPACT_ATOMS: atom_id res chain seq x y z
N MET A 1 -21.53 -6.69 -10.15
CA MET A 1 -20.72 -6.01 -9.13
C MET A 1 -19.87 -4.96 -9.85
N ARG A 2 -19.84 -3.70 -9.42
CA ARG A 2 -18.96 -2.68 -10.03
C ARG A 2 -17.54 -2.87 -9.45
N ARG A 3 -16.53 -2.63 -10.28
CA ARG A 3 -15.12 -2.72 -9.89
C ARG A 3 -14.78 -1.66 -8.86
N GLY A 4 -14.10 -2.04 -7.79
CA GLY A 4 -13.50 -1.10 -6.83
C GLY A 4 -12.36 -0.32 -7.50
N VAL A 5 -12.34 1.00 -7.31
CA VAL A 5 -11.29 1.89 -7.77
C VAL A 5 -10.61 2.50 -6.55
N TYR A 6 -9.30 2.49 -6.54
CA TYR A 6 -8.47 2.98 -5.46
C TYR A 6 -7.35 3.86 -6.02
N LEU A 7 -6.70 4.61 -5.15
CA LEU A 7 -5.48 5.32 -5.48
C LEU A 7 -4.41 4.92 -4.48
N ILE A 8 -3.24 4.59 -4.96
CA ILE A 8 -2.06 4.49 -4.11
C ILE A 8 -1.09 5.61 -4.46
N GLU A 9 -0.49 6.18 -3.44
CA GLU A 9 0.53 7.19 -3.61
C GLU A 9 1.78 6.79 -2.83
N GLU A 10 2.90 6.75 -3.51
CA GLU A 10 4.22 6.62 -2.90
C GLU A 10 4.89 7.98 -2.88
N VAL A 11 5.30 8.42 -1.70
CA VAL A 11 5.91 9.74 -1.49
C VAL A 11 7.32 9.55 -0.94
N ASP A 12 8.29 10.09 -1.66
CA ASP A 12 9.68 10.12 -1.21
C ASP A 12 10.00 11.46 -0.53
N PHE A 13 10.78 11.39 0.52
CA PHE A 13 11.25 12.54 1.29
C PHE A 13 12.75 12.71 1.14
N ARG A 14 13.21 13.94 1.27
CA ARG A 14 14.65 14.23 1.21
C ARG A 14 15.41 13.44 2.28
N PRO A 15 16.57 12.84 1.93
CA PRO A 15 17.42 12.17 2.90
C PRO A 15 17.77 13.07 4.07
N MET A 16 18.01 12.47 5.24
CA MET A 16 18.42 13.15 6.47
C MET A 16 17.35 14.06 7.11
N ASN A 17 16.11 14.02 6.64
CA ASN A 17 15.02 14.76 7.28
C ASN A 17 13.89 13.81 7.71
N SER A 18 14.12 13.06 8.81
CA SER A 18 13.17 12.08 9.34
C SER A 18 11.87 12.67 9.89
N ARG A 19 11.81 14.00 10.10
CA ARG A 19 10.59 14.67 10.58
C ARG A 19 9.56 14.85 9.48
N LYS A 20 9.98 15.08 8.25
CA LYS A 20 9.08 15.38 7.12
C LYS A 20 8.08 14.26 6.81
N PRO A 21 8.46 12.96 6.77
CA PRO A 21 7.48 11.88 6.62
C PRO A 21 6.42 11.87 7.72
N LEU A 22 6.84 12.09 8.98
CA LEU A 22 5.92 12.13 10.11
C LEU A 22 4.98 13.35 10.05
N GLU A 23 5.50 14.52 9.67
CA GLU A 23 4.71 15.73 9.47
C GLU A 23 3.68 15.52 8.36
N TYR A 24 4.09 14.95 7.22
CA TYR A 24 3.22 14.62 6.10
C TYR A 24 2.11 13.65 6.50
N LEU A 25 2.44 12.53 7.15
CA LEU A 25 1.46 11.54 7.59
C LEU A 25 0.53 12.10 8.69
N THR A 26 1.06 12.93 9.60
CA THR A 26 0.26 13.65 10.60
C THR A 26 -0.75 14.58 9.93
N TRP A 27 -0.31 15.32 8.93
CA TRP A 27 -1.17 16.21 8.15
C TRP A 27 -2.26 15.42 7.39
N LEU A 28 -1.90 14.32 6.73
CA LEU A 28 -2.85 13.49 5.99
C LEU A 28 -3.88 12.81 6.89
N THR A 29 -3.44 12.26 8.02
CA THR A 29 -4.32 11.48 8.91
C THR A 29 -5.07 12.34 9.91
N GLY A 30 -4.63 13.59 10.13
CA GLY A 30 -5.12 14.42 11.20
C GLY A 30 -4.75 13.90 12.61
N TYR A 31 -3.80 12.94 12.67
CA TYR A 31 -3.35 12.36 13.94
C TYR A 31 -2.56 13.40 14.74
N LYS A 32 -3.03 13.72 15.94
CA LYS A 32 -2.32 14.58 16.89
C LYS A 32 -1.71 13.71 18.00
N ARG A 33 -0.40 13.73 18.15
CA ARG A 33 0.22 13.17 19.36
C ARG A 33 -0.19 14.03 20.56
N ALA A 34 -0.39 13.40 21.70
CA ALA A 34 -0.80 14.08 22.93
C ALA A 34 0.16 15.20 23.40
N ASP A 35 1.42 15.15 22.94
CA ASP A 35 2.47 16.13 23.21
C ASP A 35 2.57 17.29 22.18
N GLN A 36 1.76 17.23 21.12
CA GLN A 36 1.75 18.24 20.05
C GLN A 36 0.52 19.13 20.13
N ASP A 37 0.44 19.89 21.19
CA ASP A 37 -0.65 20.86 21.44
C ASP A 37 -0.45 22.17 20.66
N ARG A 38 -0.05 22.09 19.39
CA ARG A 38 0.07 23.26 18.53
C ARG A 38 -0.96 23.19 17.42
N ASP A 39 -1.97 24.05 17.56
CA ASP A 39 -2.83 24.43 16.47
C ASP A 39 -1.97 24.95 15.31
N ARG A 40 -1.82 24.14 14.27
CA ARG A 40 -1.30 24.57 12.98
C ARG A 40 -2.48 24.59 12.02
N PRO A 41 -3.15 25.72 11.84
CA PRO A 41 -4.29 25.84 10.94
C PRO A 41 -3.92 25.51 9.49
N GLU A 42 -2.67 25.70 9.10
CA GLU A 42 -2.14 25.32 7.80
C GLU A 42 -2.17 23.80 7.55
N LEU A 43 -2.13 22.96 8.59
CA LEU A 43 -2.22 21.50 8.47
C LEU A 43 -3.66 20.99 8.29
N THR A 44 -4.66 21.83 8.48
CA THR A 44 -6.06 21.44 8.29
C THR A 44 -6.53 21.55 6.83
N ALA A 45 -5.80 22.28 5.99
CA ALA A 45 -6.15 22.46 4.59
C ALA A 45 -6.14 21.13 3.81
N GLY A 46 -5.24 20.20 4.14
CA GLY A 46 -5.21 18.86 3.53
C GLY A 46 -6.42 17.99 3.86
N LEU A 47 -7.13 18.27 4.94
CA LEU A 47 -8.37 17.59 5.30
C LEU A 47 -9.53 17.95 4.36
N SER A 48 -9.42 19.05 3.60
CA SER A 48 -10.43 19.46 2.61
C SER A 48 -10.53 18.52 1.40
N ILE A 49 -9.48 17.71 1.15
CA ILE A 49 -9.49 16.67 0.10
C ILE A 49 -10.35 15.48 0.53
N ARG A 50 -10.60 15.30 1.82
CA ARG A 50 -11.48 14.27 2.34
C ARG A 50 -12.93 14.62 2.02
N SER A 51 -13.32 14.26 0.82
CA SER A 51 -14.71 14.30 0.45
C SER A 51 -15.41 13.03 0.92
N ARG A 52 -16.74 13.04 0.89
CA ARG A 52 -17.55 11.86 1.23
C ARG A 52 -17.32 10.65 0.31
N GLN A 53 -16.62 10.83 -0.80
CA GLN A 53 -16.40 9.80 -1.82
C GLN A 53 -14.93 9.41 -2.00
N ILE A 54 -14.00 10.11 -1.33
CA ILE A 54 -12.58 9.76 -1.31
C ILE A 54 -12.17 9.65 0.15
N ASP A 55 -11.70 8.49 0.56
CA ASP A 55 -11.34 8.21 1.95
C ASP A 55 -9.92 7.66 2.04
N LEU A 56 -9.11 8.22 2.95
CA LEU A 56 -7.80 7.69 3.27
C LEU A 56 -7.95 6.44 4.14
N ALA A 57 -7.82 5.30 3.53
CA ALA A 57 -7.97 4.02 4.20
C ALA A 57 -6.67 3.56 4.86
N GLY A 58 -5.54 3.79 4.24
CA GLY A 58 -4.23 3.42 4.76
C GLY A 58 -3.20 4.53 4.63
N ALA A 59 -2.44 4.76 5.67
CA ALA A 59 -1.27 5.63 5.71
C ALA A 59 -0.12 4.87 6.35
N PHE A 60 0.99 4.75 5.65
CA PHE A 60 2.11 3.89 6.04
C PHE A 60 3.43 4.60 5.83
N TYR A 61 4.47 4.13 6.53
CA TYR A 61 5.85 4.49 6.25
C TYR A 61 6.70 3.24 6.02
N ALA A 62 7.66 3.33 5.11
CA ALA A 62 8.57 2.23 4.83
C ALA A 62 9.49 1.99 6.02
N VAL A 63 9.63 0.74 6.41
CA VAL A 63 10.57 0.32 7.44
C VAL A 63 11.97 0.29 6.83
N GLY A 64 12.94 0.98 7.46
CA GLY A 64 14.28 1.22 6.90
C GLY A 64 15.12 -0.01 6.59
N ILE A 65 14.67 -1.21 6.97
CA ILE A 65 15.32 -2.49 6.65
C ILE A 65 15.01 -3.00 5.24
N THR A 66 14.17 -2.31 4.49
CA THR A 66 13.69 -2.76 3.16
C THR A 66 14.54 -2.26 1.98
N GLY A 67 15.77 -1.81 2.24
CA GLY A 67 16.70 -1.37 1.20
C GLY A 67 16.43 0.03 0.63
N HIS A 68 15.46 0.76 1.16
CA HIS A 68 15.24 2.15 0.78
C HIS A 68 16.25 3.06 1.49
N GLN A 69 17.01 3.83 0.74
CA GLN A 69 17.91 4.85 1.28
C GLN A 69 17.20 6.14 1.70
N GLN A 70 15.92 6.25 1.35
CA GLN A 70 15.10 7.44 1.60
C GLN A 70 13.86 7.04 2.39
N PHE A 71 13.42 7.94 3.26
CA PHE A 71 12.13 7.78 3.91
C PHE A 71 11.03 7.84 2.86
N LYS A 72 10.15 6.85 2.90
CA LYS A 72 9.00 6.74 2.00
C LYS A 72 7.72 6.62 2.82
N ALA A 73 6.70 7.40 2.45
CA ALA A 73 5.34 7.16 2.87
C ALA A 73 4.55 6.51 1.73
N VAL A 74 3.61 5.67 2.09
CA VAL A 74 2.65 5.07 1.16
C VAL A 74 1.26 5.34 1.69
N THR A 75 0.37 5.81 0.82
CA THR A 75 -1.03 6.05 1.17
C THR A 75 -1.95 5.27 0.26
N LEU A 76 -3.02 4.73 0.83
CA LEU A 76 -4.05 4.00 0.10
C LEU A 76 -5.39 4.72 0.29
N TRP A 77 -6.00 5.12 -0.81
CA TRP A 77 -7.25 5.86 -0.85
C TRP A 77 -8.34 5.01 -1.50
N ASP A 78 -9.51 5.00 -0.90
CA ASP A 78 -10.71 4.40 -1.46
C ASP A 78 -11.52 5.46 -2.23
N CYS A 79 -11.74 5.21 -3.52
CA CYS A 79 -12.61 6.02 -4.37
C CYS A 79 -14.02 5.42 -4.33
N HIS A 80 -14.79 5.70 -3.27
CA HIS A 80 -16.14 5.16 -3.10
C HIS A 80 -17.01 5.42 -4.32
N GLY A 81 -17.74 4.40 -4.77
CA GLY A 81 -18.54 4.48 -5.98
C GLY A 81 -17.75 4.35 -7.29
N GLY A 82 -16.44 4.09 -7.20
CA GLY A 82 -15.58 3.82 -8.35
C GLY A 82 -15.43 5.02 -9.28
N TRP A 83 -15.52 4.75 -10.61
CA TRP A 83 -15.32 5.77 -11.66
C TRP A 83 -16.31 6.93 -11.59
N ASP A 84 -17.58 6.63 -11.31
CA ASP A 84 -18.66 7.63 -11.28
C ASP A 84 -18.75 8.35 -9.93
N GLY A 85 -18.07 7.84 -8.92
CA GLY A 85 -18.03 8.38 -7.56
C GLY A 85 -16.74 9.12 -7.25
N GLY A 86 -15.94 8.58 -6.34
CA GLY A 86 -14.73 9.20 -5.81
C GLY A 86 -13.71 9.56 -6.88
N TRP A 87 -13.55 8.72 -7.92
CA TRP A 87 -12.64 9.05 -9.01
C TRP A 87 -13.06 10.32 -9.76
N ARG A 88 -14.32 10.41 -10.17
CA ARG A 88 -14.85 11.61 -10.82
C ARG A 88 -14.67 12.84 -9.94
N GLN A 89 -15.03 12.73 -8.66
CA GLN A 89 -14.88 13.83 -7.71
C GLN A 89 -13.43 14.28 -7.57
N MET A 90 -12.48 13.36 -7.54
CA MET A 90 -11.06 13.67 -7.50
C MET A 90 -10.63 14.45 -8.76
N MET A 91 -11.07 14.01 -9.94
CA MET A 91 -10.77 14.72 -11.19
C MET A 91 -11.40 16.11 -11.24
N ASP A 92 -12.61 16.28 -10.73
CA ASP A 92 -13.28 17.58 -10.64
C ASP A 92 -12.51 18.53 -9.68
N ILE A 93 -12.00 18.01 -8.56
CA ILE A 93 -11.14 18.77 -7.65
C ILE A 93 -9.88 19.23 -8.38
N TYR A 94 -9.15 18.32 -9.04
CA TYR A 94 -7.94 18.67 -9.77
C TYR A 94 -8.17 19.66 -10.91
N ALA A 95 -9.31 19.57 -11.60
CA ALA A 95 -9.67 20.49 -12.67
C ALA A 95 -10.07 21.89 -12.14
N GLY A 96 -10.57 21.97 -10.90
CA GLY A 96 -11.06 23.21 -10.30
C GLY A 96 -10.05 23.96 -9.42
N VAL A 97 -8.94 23.34 -9.07
CA VAL A 97 -7.93 23.93 -8.15
C VAL A 97 -6.78 24.53 -8.97
N ASP A 98 -6.32 25.71 -8.58
CA ASP A 98 -5.04 26.22 -9.07
C ASP A 98 -3.92 25.28 -8.58
N PRO A 99 -3.23 24.55 -9.49
CA PRO A 99 -2.20 23.60 -9.09
C PRO A 99 -1.09 24.22 -8.24
N ARG A 100 -0.83 25.52 -8.42
CA ARG A 100 0.19 26.25 -7.66
C ARG A 100 -0.17 26.42 -6.20
N LEU A 101 -1.45 26.56 -5.88
CA LEU A 101 -1.93 26.68 -4.50
C LEU A 101 -2.03 25.31 -3.82
N PHE A 102 -2.43 24.28 -4.56
CA PHE A 102 -2.58 22.94 -4.02
C PHE A 102 -1.24 22.25 -3.74
N LEU A 103 -0.24 22.48 -4.55
CA LEU A 103 1.07 21.83 -4.47
C LEU A 103 2.06 22.58 -3.57
N SER A 104 1.91 23.91 -3.39
CA SER A 104 2.88 24.73 -2.66
C SER A 104 3.12 24.25 -1.22
N ASP A 105 2.07 23.93 -0.49
CA ASP A 105 2.16 23.50 0.91
C ASP A 105 2.70 22.07 1.07
N ILE A 106 2.50 21.24 0.02
CA ILE A 106 2.91 19.83 0.02
C ILE A 106 4.34 19.70 -0.52
N ASP A 107 4.75 20.52 -1.48
CA ASP A 107 6.05 20.42 -2.14
C ASP A 107 7.22 20.69 -1.19
N ASP A 108 7.03 21.48 -0.14
CA ASP A 108 8.02 21.64 0.91
C ASP A 108 8.21 20.40 1.77
N LEU A 109 7.20 19.52 1.82
CA LEU A 109 7.22 18.31 2.64
C LEU A 109 7.77 17.10 1.90
N ARG A 110 7.65 17.03 0.56
CA ARG A 110 8.01 15.87 -0.25
C ARG A 110 9.09 16.18 -1.28
N PHE A 111 9.87 15.16 -1.65
CA PHE A 111 10.84 15.25 -2.75
C PHE A 111 10.21 14.81 -4.08
N SER A 112 9.46 13.72 -4.05
CA SER A 112 8.70 13.21 -5.18
C SER A 112 7.42 12.53 -4.70
N ALA A 113 6.44 12.42 -5.56
CA ALA A 113 5.27 11.60 -5.34
C ALA A 113 4.92 10.87 -6.62
N PHE A 114 4.55 9.61 -6.49
CA PHE A 114 4.11 8.78 -7.59
C PHE A 114 2.76 8.16 -7.25
N SER A 115 1.73 8.60 -7.97
CA SER A 115 0.36 8.15 -7.76
C SER A 115 -0.03 7.13 -8.82
N ARG A 116 -0.65 6.02 -8.40
CA ARG A 116 -1.18 4.97 -9.28
C ARG A 116 -2.65 4.77 -9.02
N PRO A 117 -3.51 4.95 -10.01
CA PRO A 117 -4.88 4.48 -9.91
C PRO A 117 -4.90 2.95 -9.98
N LEU A 118 -5.68 2.34 -9.11
CA LEU A 118 -5.74 0.90 -8.93
C LEU A 118 -7.15 0.39 -9.21
N GLY A 119 -7.23 -0.73 -9.91
CA GLY A 119 -8.47 -1.45 -10.11
C GLY A 119 -8.46 -2.79 -9.39
N ALA A 120 -9.40 -3.00 -8.47
CA ALA A 120 -9.56 -4.29 -7.81
C ALA A 120 -9.91 -5.39 -8.82
N VAL A 121 -9.32 -6.58 -8.64
CA VAL A 121 -9.65 -7.75 -9.45
C VAL A 121 -10.62 -8.69 -8.71
N PRO A 122 -11.27 -9.64 -9.38
CA PRO A 122 -12.13 -10.61 -8.73
C PRO A 122 -11.41 -11.35 -7.60
N GLY A 123 -12.04 -11.39 -6.42
CA GLY A 123 -11.46 -11.97 -5.20
C GLY A 123 -10.55 -11.03 -4.40
N CYS A 124 -10.33 -9.80 -4.85
CA CYS A 124 -9.74 -8.77 -4.02
C CYS A 124 -10.70 -8.45 -2.85
N PRO A 125 -10.23 -8.45 -1.60
CA PRO A 125 -11.04 -8.00 -0.48
C PRO A 125 -11.50 -6.55 -0.71
N ALA A 126 -12.77 -6.26 -0.42
CA ALA A 126 -13.23 -4.89 -0.44
C ALA A 126 -12.65 -4.17 0.79
N LEU A 127 -12.00 -3.04 0.58
CA LEU A 127 -11.40 -2.28 1.67
C LEU A 127 -12.45 -1.84 2.71
N ALA A 128 -13.65 -1.51 2.26
CA ALA A 128 -14.76 -1.19 3.14
C ALA A 128 -15.13 -2.33 4.08
N ASP A 129 -15.05 -3.59 3.62
CA ASP A 129 -15.34 -4.76 4.45
C ASP A 129 -14.25 -4.95 5.51
N LEU A 130 -12.97 -4.83 5.12
CA LEU A 130 -11.84 -4.88 6.06
C LEU A 130 -11.97 -3.81 7.15
N LEU A 131 -12.37 -2.61 6.79
CA LEU A 131 -12.58 -1.52 7.74
C LEU A 131 -13.81 -1.73 8.63
N ALA A 132 -14.87 -2.35 8.11
CA ALA A 132 -16.05 -2.72 8.89
C ALA A 132 -15.75 -3.83 9.90
N GLU A 133 -14.85 -4.74 9.56
CA GLU A 133 -14.32 -5.78 10.47
C GLU A 133 -13.31 -5.22 11.48
N ALA A 134 -13.00 -3.92 11.43
CA ALA A 134 -11.91 -3.29 12.19
C ALA A 134 -10.56 -3.99 11.99
N TYR A 135 -10.34 -4.52 10.78
CA TYR A 135 -9.08 -5.18 10.46
C TYR A 135 -7.91 -4.22 10.56
N ALA A 136 -6.88 -4.65 11.28
CA ALA A 136 -5.62 -3.94 11.41
C ALA A 136 -4.47 -4.93 11.53
N ALA A 137 -3.31 -4.58 11.02
CA ALA A 137 -2.10 -5.36 11.17
C ALA A 137 -0.93 -4.45 11.59
N PRO A 138 0.01 -4.97 12.40
CA PRO A 138 1.19 -4.18 12.80
C PRO A 138 2.16 -3.91 11.65
N PHE A 139 2.15 -4.74 10.61
CA PHE A 139 2.96 -4.56 9.40
C PHE A 139 2.16 -4.91 8.14
N TYR A 140 2.60 -4.30 7.04
CA TYR A 140 2.08 -4.57 5.70
C TYR A 140 3.23 -4.82 4.74
N LEU A 141 3.08 -5.82 3.89
CA LEU A 141 3.95 -6.04 2.75
C LEU A 141 3.25 -5.47 1.51
N PHE A 142 3.86 -4.47 0.93
CA PHE A 142 3.46 -3.87 -0.31
C PHE A 142 4.34 -4.41 -1.43
N GLU A 143 3.73 -5.00 -2.44
CA GLU A 143 4.45 -5.52 -3.57
C GLU A 143 4.01 -4.81 -4.84
N SER A 144 4.97 -4.42 -5.65
CA SER A 144 4.74 -4.03 -7.03
C SER A 144 5.54 -4.94 -7.96
N ALA A 145 4.91 -5.38 -9.04
CA ALA A 145 5.54 -6.23 -10.02
C ALA A 145 5.26 -5.72 -11.44
N THR A 146 6.30 -5.76 -12.27
CA THR A 146 6.17 -5.52 -13.71
C THR A 146 5.91 -6.85 -14.38
N VAL A 147 4.77 -6.96 -15.04
CA VAL A 147 4.33 -8.14 -15.78
C VAL A 147 4.40 -7.90 -17.28
N ARG A 148 4.41 -8.96 -18.06
CA ARG A 148 4.32 -8.86 -19.52
C ARG A 148 3.03 -8.13 -19.92
N PRO A 149 3.03 -7.35 -21.02
CA PRO A 149 1.83 -6.68 -21.49
C PRO A 149 0.65 -7.64 -21.60
N GLY A 150 -0.50 -7.24 -21.03
CA GLY A 150 -1.72 -8.03 -20.99
C GLY A 150 -1.77 -9.15 -19.95
N ALA A 151 -0.69 -9.44 -19.21
CA ALA A 151 -0.63 -10.54 -18.23
C ALA A 151 -1.12 -10.13 -16.81
N ALA A 152 -1.51 -8.90 -16.57
CA ALA A 152 -1.82 -8.40 -15.22
C ALA A 152 -2.94 -9.19 -14.53
N LEU A 153 -4.03 -9.46 -15.23
CA LEU A 153 -5.17 -10.18 -14.65
C LEU A 153 -4.84 -11.66 -14.41
N ASP A 154 -4.10 -12.30 -15.31
CA ASP A 154 -3.70 -13.69 -15.17
C ASP A 154 -2.71 -13.87 -14.01
N TYR A 155 -1.75 -12.94 -13.86
CA TYR A 155 -0.85 -12.92 -12.71
C TYR A 155 -1.62 -12.78 -11.39
N LEU A 156 -2.56 -11.83 -11.31
CA LEU A 156 -3.34 -11.62 -10.09
C LEU A 156 -4.29 -12.79 -9.79
N ALA A 157 -4.80 -13.47 -10.81
CA ALA A 157 -5.55 -14.72 -10.63
C ALA A 157 -4.65 -15.82 -10.04
N ALA A 158 -3.43 -16.01 -10.57
CA ALA A 158 -2.47 -16.96 -10.03
C ALA A 158 -2.04 -16.59 -8.59
N VAL A 159 -1.83 -15.30 -8.28
CA VAL A 159 -1.59 -14.83 -6.90
C VAL A 159 -2.71 -15.27 -5.97
N ARG A 160 -3.97 -15.07 -6.37
CA ARG A 160 -5.13 -15.43 -5.57
C ARG A 160 -5.24 -16.95 -5.35
N GLU A 161 -4.99 -17.73 -6.38
CA GLU A 161 -5.27 -19.17 -6.39
C GLU A 161 -4.10 -20.00 -5.86
N GLU A 162 -2.88 -19.59 -6.13
CA GLU A 162 -1.69 -20.36 -5.83
C GLU A 162 -0.90 -19.77 -4.63
N ARG A 163 -0.73 -18.44 -4.55
CA ARG A 163 0.09 -17.81 -3.54
C ARG A 163 -0.67 -17.46 -2.26
N ALA A 164 -1.85 -16.88 -2.39
CA ALA A 164 -2.61 -16.39 -1.23
C ALA A 164 -2.90 -17.48 -0.19
N PRO A 165 -3.26 -18.73 -0.55
CA PRO A 165 -3.43 -19.81 0.42
C PRO A 165 -2.16 -20.12 1.20
N VAL A 166 -1.00 -20.15 0.51
CA VAL A 166 0.29 -20.41 1.18
C VAL A 166 0.63 -19.28 2.14
N LEU A 167 0.49 -18.03 1.72
CA LEU A 167 0.73 -16.88 2.58
C LEU A 167 -0.21 -16.82 3.79
N ALA A 168 -1.47 -17.25 3.62
CA ALA A 168 -2.43 -17.33 4.73
C ALA A 168 -2.02 -18.35 5.81
N GLU A 169 -1.46 -19.50 5.43
CA GLU A 169 -0.90 -20.47 6.35
C GLU A 169 0.29 -19.91 7.15
N HIS A 170 1.00 -18.94 6.59
CA HIS A 170 2.08 -18.20 7.24
C HIS A 170 1.61 -16.88 7.90
N GLY A 171 0.32 -16.74 8.21
CA GLY A 171 -0.22 -15.61 8.95
C GLY A 171 -0.38 -14.29 8.14
N HIS A 172 -0.15 -14.33 6.81
CA HIS A 172 -0.33 -13.16 5.97
C HIS A 172 -1.76 -13.10 5.44
N ARG A 173 -2.45 -12.01 5.67
CA ARG A 173 -3.80 -11.76 5.14
C ARG A 173 -3.73 -10.89 3.90
N CYS A 174 -4.41 -11.31 2.83
CA CYS A 174 -4.60 -10.47 1.65
C CYS A 174 -5.45 -9.24 1.99
N VAL A 175 -4.94 -8.06 1.70
CA VAL A 175 -5.60 -6.76 1.87
C VAL A 175 -5.96 -6.16 0.51
N GLY A 176 -5.20 -6.48 -0.53
CA GLY A 176 -5.48 -5.96 -1.85
C GLY A 176 -4.79 -6.72 -2.98
N LEU A 177 -5.52 -6.86 -4.10
CA LEU A 177 -5.05 -7.41 -5.37
C LEU A 177 -5.50 -6.44 -6.47
N TYR A 178 -4.56 -5.72 -7.06
CA TYR A 178 -4.86 -4.62 -7.96
C TYR A 178 -4.05 -4.68 -9.24
N GLU A 179 -4.69 -4.44 -10.38
CA GLU A 179 -3.98 -3.96 -11.55
C GLU A 179 -3.79 -2.44 -11.44
N VAL A 180 -2.71 -1.92 -11.96
CA VAL A 180 -2.51 -0.48 -12.12
C VAL A 180 -3.28 -0.04 -13.35
N LEU A 181 -4.27 0.83 -13.16
CA LEU A 181 -5.11 1.33 -14.25
C LEU A 181 -4.30 2.28 -15.14
N PHE A 182 -4.66 2.32 -16.42
CA PHE A 182 -3.91 3.05 -17.46
C PHE A 182 -2.50 2.52 -17.72
N CYS A 183 -2.20 1.31 -17.21
CA CYS A 183 -0.95 0.60 -17.42
C CYS A 183 -1.26 -0.89 -17.51
N ASP A 184 -0.84 -1.58 -18.57
CA ASP A 184 -1.11 -3.00 -18.78
C ASP A 184 0.03 -3.92 -18.32
N THR A 185 1.04 -3.34 -17.68
CA THR A 185 2.27 -4.02 -17.29
C THR A 185 2.57 -3.96 -15.80
N GLU A 186 1.72 -3.36 -14.97
CA GLU A 186 1.99 -3.23 -13.54
C GLU A 186 0.83 -3.73 -12.68
N VAL A 187 1.20 -4.44 -11.63
CA VAL A 187 0.28 -4.94 -10.60
C VAL A 187 0.78 -4.59 -9.22
N VAL A 188 -0.17 -4.50 -8.29
CA VAL A 188 0.09 -4.22 -6.88
C VAL A 188 -0.64 -5.22 -6.01
N THR A 189 0.05 -5.80 -5.02
CA THR A 189 -0.59 -6.60 -3.97
C THR A 189 -0.22 -6.07 -2.59
N VAL A 190 -1.16 -6.20 -1.65
CA VAL A 190 -0.99 -5.72 -0.28
C VAL A 190 -1.36 -6.83 0.69
N TRP A 191 -0.45 -7.12 1.61
CA TRP A 191 -0.59 -8.17 2.62
C TRP A 191 -0.40 -7.58 4.01
N GLY A 192 -1.28 -7.91 4.93
CA GLY A 192 -1.13 -7.54 6.34
C GLY A 192 -0.66 -8.74 7.16
N MET A 193 0.26 -8.54 8.12
CA MET A 193 0.85 -9.60 8.93
C MET A 193 1.44 -9.06 10.24
N SER A 194 1.79 -9.95 11.15
CA SER A 194 2.71 -9.63 12.24
C SER A 194 4.18 -9.72 11.78
N LEU A 195 5.09 -9.14 12.56
CA LEU A 195 6.52 -9.29 12.28
C LEU A 195 6.96 -10.75 12.45
N ASP A 196 6.45 -11.44 13.47
CA ASP A 196 6.79 -12.83 13.76
C ASP A 196 6.36 -13.76 12.63
N ASP A 197 5.15 -13.57 12.08
CA ASP A 197 4.66 -14.30 10.90
C ASP A 197 5.57 -14.06 9.69
N HIS A 198 5.96 -12.80 9.46
CA HIS A 198 6.85 -12.46 8.35
C HIS A 198 8.24 -13.10 8.51
N LEU A 199 8.81 -13.07 9.70
CA LEU A 199 10.10 -13.71 9.98
C LEU A 199 10.02 -15.23 9.85
N ALA A 200 8.93 -15.85 10.31
CA ALA A 200 8.71 -17.29 10.17
C ALA A 200 8.63 -17.69 8.69
N LEU A 201 7.90 -16.93 7.86
CA LEU A 201 7.84 -17.15 6.41
C LEU A 201 9.24 -17.03 5.76
N GLN A 202 10.06 -16.03 6.16
CA GLN A 202 11.40 -15.87 5.60
C GLN A 202 12.30 -17.06 5.97
N ARG A 203 12.23 -17.56 7.22
CA ARG A 203 12.98 -18.75 7.65
C ARG A 203 12.55 -20.01 6.90
N ALA A 204 11.24 -20.24 6.74
CA ALA A 204 10.74 -21.38 5.98
C ALA A 204 11.20 -21.35 4.51
N ARG A 205 11.30 -20.16 3.93
CA ARG A 205 11.86 -19.97 2.59
C ARG A 205 13.37 -20.25 2.56
N ASP A 206 14.11 -19.75 3.55
CA ASP A 206 15.56 -19.94 3.61
C ASP A 206 15.89 -21.42 3.86
N ALA A 207 15.08 -22.12 4.67
CA ALA A 207 15.18 -23.60 4.82
C ALA A 207 14.92 -24.33 3.50
N ALA A 208 13.91 -23.89 2.72
CA ALA A 208 13.64 -24.45 1.40
C ALA A 208 14.78 -24.22 0.39
N LEU A 209 15.61 -23.19 0.62
CA LEU A 209 16.84 -22.92 -0.14
C LEU A 209 18.06 -23.68 0.40
N GLY A 210 17.94 -24.39 1.52
CA GLY A 210 19.05 -25.05 2.21
C GLY A 210 19.96 -24.06 2.96
N LEU A 211 19.45 -22.90 3.35
CA LEU A 211 20.18 -21.85 4.07
C LEU A 211 19.87 -21.82 5.58
N ASP A 212 18.85 -22.55 6.01
CA ASP A 212 18.44 -22.74 7.40
C ASP A 212 18.14 -24.22 7.61
N ASP A 213 18.82 -24.89 8.53
CA ASP A 213 18.67 -26.32 8.85
C ASP A 213 17.84 -26.55 10.14
N GLU A 214 17.46 -25.49 10.83
CA GLU A 214 16.66 -25.56 12.06
C GLU A 214 15.17 -25.39 11.81
N THR A 215 14.77 -24.85 10.65
CA THR A 215 13.38 -24.56 10.28
C THR A 215 12.85 -25.58 9.28
N GLU A 216 11.57 -25.97 9.42
CA GLU A 216 10.91 -26.80 8.43
C GLU A 216 10.73 -26.05 7.10
N PRO A 217 11.21 -26.60 5.97
CA PRO A 217 11.15 -25.92 4.67
C PRO A 217 9.75 -25.90 4.08
N ASP A 218 9.33 -24.78 3.51
CA ASP A 218 8.15 -24.71 2.65
C ASP A 218 8.54 -24.45 1.18
N HIS A 219 8.63 -25.52 0.42
CA HIS A 219 9.01 -25.47 -1.00
C HIS A 219 7.98 -24.74 -1.87
N ARG A 220 6.72 -24.62 -1.44
CA ARG A 220 5.66 -23.90 -2.18
C ARG A 220 6.03 -22.41 -2.37
N LEU A 221 6.81 -21.83 -1.43
CA LEU A 221 7.33 -20.46 -1.55
C LEU A 221 8.30 -20.29 -2.71
N LEU A 222 9.11 -21.33 -3.01
CA LEU A 222 10.01 -21.34 -4.15
C LEU A 222 9.28 -21.66 -5.45
N ASP A 223 8.31 -22.54 -5.40
CA ASP A 223 7.49 -22.90 -6.57
C ASP A 223 6.68 -21.70 -7.04
N TRP A 224 6.11 -20.92 -6.10
CA TRP A 224 5.49 -19.65 -6.43
C TRP A 224 6.47 -18.71 -7.18
N ARG A 225 7.70 -18.57 -6.70
CA ARG A 225 8.69 -17.72 -7.38
C ARG A 225 9.03 -18.18 -8.80
N LYS A 226 9.06 -19.48 -9.05
CA LYS A 226 9.20 -20.03 -10.40
C LYS A 226 7.99 -19.71 -11.26
N ARG A 227 6.80 -19.93 -10.71
CA ARG A 227 5.51 -19.66 -11.37
C ARG A 227 5.36 -18.18 -11.72
N ALA A 228 5.66 -17.28 -10.79
CA ALA A 228 5.58 -15.84 -11.01
C ALA A 228 6.44 -15.38 -12.20
N ARG A 229 7.61 -15.96 -12.41
CA ARG A 229 8.49 -15.62 -13.54
C ARG A 229 7.86 -15.86 -14.92
N GLU A 230 6.85 -16.70 -15.01
CA GLU A 230 6.12 -16.92 -16.27
C GLU A 230 5.29 -15.70 -16.67
N PHE A 231 4.98 -14.82 -15.75
CA PHE A 231 4.21 -13.58 -15.98
C PHE A 231 5.09 -12.33 -15.96
N LEU A 232 6.19 -12.35 -15.19
CA LEU A 232 7.02 -11.19 -14.96
C LEU A 232 7.85 -10.82 -16.20
N ASP A 233 8.00 -9.50 -16.42
CA ASP A 233 8.87 -8.91 -17.45
C ASP A 233 9.61 -7.69 -16.88
N GLY A 234 10.18 -7.83 -15.71
CA GLY A 234 10.91 -6.74 -15.09
C GLY A 234 11.05 -6.88 -13.59
N SER A 235 10.85 -5.78 -12.88
CA SER A 235 11.06 -5.74 -11.44
C SER A 235 9.92 -6.39 -10.67
N TRP A 236 10.28 -7.08 -9.61
CA TRP A 236 9.40 -7.44 -8.51
C TRP A 236 9.99 -6.86 -7.24
N ARG A 237 9.29 -5.93 -6.64
CA ARG A 237 9.73 -5.23 -5.43
C ARG A 237 8.77 -5.48 -4.29
N GLU A 238 9.31 -5.83 -3.15
CA GLU A 238 8.61 -5.92 -1.88
C GLU A 238 9.06 -4.78 -0.97
N THR A 239 8.12 -4.12 -0.32
CA THR A 239 8.38 -3.05 0.64
C THR A 239 7.63 -3.34 1.92
N LEU A 240 8.38 -3.49 3.03
CA LEU A 240 7.80 -3.64 4.35
C LEU A 240 7.38 -2.27 4.88
N LEU A 241 6.12 -2.16 5.27
CA LEU A 241 5.50 -0.94 5.73
C LEU A 241 4.98 -1.11 7.17
N ALA A 242 5.15 -0.08 7.98
CA ALA A 242 4.43 0.05 9.23
C ALA A 242 3.29 1.06 9.09
N PRO A 243 2.09 0.78 9.59
CA PRO A 243 0.99 1.72 9.53
C PRO A 243 1.26 2.90 10.47
N PHE A 244 0.96 4.11 10.00
CA PHE A 244 1.04 5.30 10.83
C PHE A 244 -0.13 5.32 11.84
N PRO A 245 0.10 5.78 13.10
CA PRO A 245 -0.93 5.83 14.13
C PRO A 245 -2.13 6.59 13.67
N GLY A 246 -2.86 6.89 13.14
CA GLY A 246 -3.99 7.61 12.55
C GLY A 246 -4.49 6.95 11.26
N SER A 247 -3.81 5.91 10.77
CA SER A 247 -4.30 5.08 9.69
C SER A 247 -5.46 4.20 10.17
N ARG A 248 -6.50 4.06 9.37
CA ARG A 248 -7.63 3.16 9.68
C ARG A 248 -7.24 1.67 9.69
N LEU A 249 -6.11 1.35 9.07
CA LEU A 249 -5.53 0.00 9.06
C LEU A 249 -4.44 -0.18 10.14
N ALA A 250 -4.24 0.79 11.04
CA ALA A 250 -3.34 0.66 12.18
C ALA A 250 -4.05 -0.03 13.36
N PRO A 251 -3.33 -0.88 14.11
CA PRO A 251 -3.83 -1.37 15.40
C PRO A 251 -4.21 -0.20 16.32
N VAL A 252 -5.30 -0.35 17.05
CA VAL A 252 -5.67 0.63 18.08
C VAL A 252 -4.66 0.48 19.23
N THR A 253 -3.88 1.52 19.47
CA THR A 253 -2.90 1.60 20.58
C THR A 253 -3.52 2.21 21.81
#